data_33800fe741a0af468bab87f1fd632e7e
#
_entry.id   33800fe741a0af468bab87f1fd632e7e
#
_cell.length_a   1.000
_cell.length_b   1.000
_cell.length_c   1.000
_cell.angle_alpha   90.00
_cell.angle_beta   90.00
_cell.angle_gamma   90.00
#
_symmetry.space_group_name_H-M   'P 1'
#
loop_
_entity.id
_entity.type
_entity.pdbx_description
1 polymer ?
#
loop_
_entity_poly.entity_id
_entity_poly.type
_entity_poly.pdbx_seq_one_letter_code
_entity_poly.pdbx_strand_id
1 'polypeptide(L)'
;MKETYKVNIDEVPAQPDLGPDQGWVGMTVQFVIDAFNGGSEHLVFGRARFAPGQSEHQWHRHENAEEFAYITKGEGIVLDGDNEIPVKAGDVAFHQKGAWHGFRNTSATEEAEMIWGWAGAASKATAGYELRYPAHGEDHSH
;
A
#
# COMPACT_ATOMS: atom_id res chain seq x y z
N MET A 1 31.03 1.12 11.05
CA MET A 1 29.78 1.36 10.30
C MET A 1 29.10 0.03 10.04
N LYS A 2 27.81 0.00 10.22
CA LYS A 2 27.03 -1.21 9.92
C LYS A 2 26.62 -1.21 8.45
N GLU A 3 26.76 -2.36 7.83
CA GLU A 3 26.35 -2.54 6.44
C GLU A 3 24.97 -3.18 6.32
N THR A 4 24.40 -3.59 7.46
CA THR A 4 23.09 -4.21 7.50
C THR A 4 22.16 -3.40 8.39
N TYR A 5 21.00 -3.04 7.85
CA TYR A 5 19.93 -2.42 8.61
C TYR A 5 19.01 -3.53 9.13
N LYS A 6 18.73 -3.49 10.43
CA LYS A 6 17.85 -4.49 11.06
C LYS A 6 16.89 -3.76 11.99
N VAL A 7 15.61 -4.04 11.86
CA VAL A 7 14.58 -3.48 12.73
C VAL A 7 13.50 -4.54 12.93
N ASN A 8 12.83 -4.49 14.07
CA ASN A 8 11.63 -5.29 14.27
C ASN A 8 10.45 -4.49 13.71
N ILE A 9 9.63 -5.13 12.89
CA ILE A 9 8.54 -4.44 12.19
C ILE A 9 7.54 -3.82 13.18
N ASP A 10 7.36 -4.44 14.36
CA ASP A 10 6.43 -3.92 15.35
C ASP A 10 6.93 -2.64 16.02
N GLU A 11 8.19 -2.30 15.85
CA GLU A 11 8.78 -1.08 16.41
C GLU A 11 8.72 0.10 15.44
N VAL A 12 8.33 -0.14 14.19
CA VAL A 12 8.25 0.92 13.19
C VAL A 12 6.92 1.64 13.33
N PRO A 13 6.91 2.96 13.52
CA PRO A 13 5.65 3.69 13.64
C PRO A 13 4.89 3.71 12.31
N ALA A 14 3.57 3.79 12.40
CA ALA A 14 2.76 3.98 11.22
C ALA A 14 3.04 5.36 10.62
N GLN A 15 2.96 5.46 9.31
CA GLN A 15 3.15 6.71 8.61
C GLN A 15 2.01 7.67 8.98
N PRO A 16 2.32 8.88 9.48
CA PRO A 16 1.28 9.75 10.06
C PRO A 16 0.40 10.49 9.07
N ASP A 17 0.87 10.75 7.86
CA ASP A 17 0.21 11.71 6.98
C ASP A 17 -0.65 11.08 5.89
N LEU A 18 -1.15 9.87 6.13
CA LEU A 18 -1.97 9.15 5.16
C LEU A 18 -3.43 9.19 5.60
N GLY A 19 -4.28 9.86 4.84
CA GLY A 19 -5.67 10.05 5.20
C GLY A 19 -6.66 9.65 4.13
N PRO A 20 -7.96 9.62 4.49
CA PRO A 20 -9.00 9.16 3.56
C PRO A 20 -9.13 10.02 2.30
N ASP A 21 -8.85 11.29 2.39
CA ASP A 21 -8.91 12.19 1.23
C ASP A 21 -7.83 11.88 0.19
N GLN A 22 -6.83 11.11 0.58
CA GLN A 22 -5.76 10.67 -0.32
C GLN A 22 -5.87 9.19 -0.66
N GLY A 23 -6.99 8.55 -0.30
CA GLY A 23 -7.25 7.17 -0.67
C GLY A 23 -6.92 6.12 0.38
N TRP A 24 -6.43 6.51 1.56
CA TRP A 24 -6.15 5.58 2.67
C TRP A 24 -7.31 5.63 3.66
N VAL A 25 -8.25 4.68 3.58
CA VAL A 25 -9.50 4.70 4.35
C VAL A 25 -9.48 3.58 5.38
N GLY A 26 -9.46 3.93 6.67
CA GLY A 26 -9.54 2.95 7.76
C GLY A 26 -8.33 2.02 7.82
N MET A 27 -7.17 2.48 7.41
CA MET A 27 -5.98 1.63 7.34
C MET A 27 -4.75 2.36 7.87
N THR A 28 -3.73 1.59 8.21
CA THR A 28 -2.44 2.13 8.61
C THR A 28 -1.36 1.51 7.74
N VAL A 29 -0.29 2.26 7.51
CA VAL A 29 0.83 1.85 6.66
C VAL A 29 2.13 2.11 7.39
N GLN A 30 3.03 1.12 7.35
CA GLN A 30 4.39 1.27 7.86
C GLN A 30 5.35 1.20 6.69
N PHE A 31 6.27 2.16 6.61
CA PHE A 31 7.41 2.11 5.70
C PHE A 31 8.59 1.59 6.50
N VAL A 32 8.88 0.31 6.36
CA VAL A 32 9.86 -0.39 7.20
C VAL A 32 11.27 -0.22 6.65
N ILE A 33 11.42 -0.38 5.34
CA ILE A 33 12.68 -0.11 4.65
C ILE A 33 12.36 0.85 3.52
N ASP A 34 13.05 1.98 3.49
CA ASP A 34 12.92 2.97 2.41
C ASP A 34 14.18 3.84 2.40
N ALA A 35 14.15 4.94 1.67
CA ALA A 35 15.29 5.86 1.58
C ALA A 35 15.66 6.43 2.95
N PHE A 36 14.69 6.60 3.83
CA PHE A 36 14.90 7.20 5.16
C PHE A 36 15.18 6.15 6.22
N ASN A 37 14.56 5.00 6.12
CA ASN A 37 14.73 3.88 7.03
C ASN A 37 15.59 2.83 6.36
N GLY A 38 16.86 2.77 6.71
CA GLY A 38 17.81 1.80 6.15
C GLY A 38 18.58 2.29 4.95
N GLY A 39 18.17 3.41 4.33
CA GLY A 39 18.92 4.00 3.22
C GLY A 39 18.81 3.24 1.91
N SER A 40 17.65 2.68 1.61
CA SER A 40 17.42 2.00 0.35
C SER A 40 17.48 2.96 -0.83
N GLU A 41 17.98 2.50 -1.97
CA GLU A 41 18.02 3.29 -3.19
C GLU A 41 16.91 2.95 -4.18
N HIS A 42 16.42 1.70 -4.14
CA HIS A 42 15.53 1.22 -5.21
C HIS A 42 14.33 0.42 -4.72
N LEU A 43 14.14 0.30 -3.41
CA LEU A 43 13.00 -0.48 -2.93
C LEU A 43 12.36 0.14 -1.68
N VAL A 44 11.11 -0.23 -1.46
CA VAL A 44 10.42 -0.04 -0.20
C VAL A 44 9.86 -1.39 0.23
N PHE A 45 9.91 -1.64 1.53
CA PHE A 45 9.29 -2.80 2.15
C PHE A 45 8.42 -2.28 3.28
N GLY A 46 7.16 -2.70 3.32
CA GLY A 46 6.24 -2.19 4.31
C GLY A 46 5.18 -3.19 4.74
N ARG A 47 4.36 -2.74 5.68
CA ARG A 47 3.20 -3.49 6.14
C ARG A 47 2.00 -2.56 6.17
N ALA A 48 0.85 -3.06 5.75
CA ALA A 48 -0.41 -2.33 5.83
C ALA A 48 -1.44 -3.16 6.57
N ARG A 49 -2.24 -2.51 7.40
CA ARG A 49 -3.33 -3.12 8.14
C ARG A 49 -4.63 -2.40 7.80
N PHE A 50 -5.67 -3.18 7.60
CA PHE A 50 -6.97 -2.70 7.15
C PHE A 50 -8.02 -3.09 8.19
N ALA A 51 -8.59 -2.10 8.84
CA ALA A 51 -9.63 -2.34 9.85
C ALA A 51 -10.85 -3.02 9.22
N PRO A 52 -11.63 -3.79 10.01
CA PRO A 52 -12.90 -4.31 9.51
C PRO A 52 -13.84 -3.19 9.11
N GLY A 53 -14.82 -3.49 8.27
CA GLY A 53 -15.85 -2.53 7.91
C GLY A 53 -15.58 -1.73 6.67
N GLN A 54 -15.08 -2.37 5.62
CA GLN A 54 -14.91 -1.75 4.29
C GLN A 54 -13.76 -0.74 4.21
N SER A 55 -12.73 -0.91 5.03
CA SER A 55 -11.52 -0.13 4.87
C SER A 55 -10.87 -0.46 3.54
N GLU A 56 -10.21 0.53 2.94
CA GLU A 56 -9.62 0.31 1.64
C GLU A 56 -8.50 1.28 1.34
N HIS A 57 -7.54 0.83 0.53
CA HIS A 57 -6.66 1.69 -0.21
C HIS A 57 -7.27 1.81 -1.59
N GLN A 58 -7.79 2.99 -1.91
CA GLN A 58 -8.54 3.22 -3.14
C GLN A 58 -7.67 3.08 -4.37
N TRP A 59 -8.29 2.97 -5.55
CA TRP A 59 -7.56 2.84 -6.81
C TRP A 59 -6.54 3.95 -6.95
N HIS A 60 -5.28 3.56 -7.11
CA HIS A 60 -4.16 4.47 -7.28
C HIS A 60 -3.12 3.80 -8.15
N ARG A 61 -2.10 4.57 -8.56
CA ARG A 61 -0.99 3.99 -9.32
C ARG A 61 0.31 4.65 -8.94
N HIS A 62 1.39 3.94 -9.22
CA HIS A 62 2.76 4.40 -9.07
C HIS A 62 3.43 4.31 -10.42
N GLU A 63 3.78 5.44 -11.01
CA GLU A 63 4.34 5.45 -12.37
C GLU A 63 5.76 4.93 -12.43
N ASN A 64 6.47 5.00 -11.31
CA ASN A 64 7.90 4.69 -11.28
C ASN A 64 8.25 3.48 -10.45
N ALA A 65 7.28 2.66 -10.08
CA ALA A 65 7.53 1.48 -9.24
C ALA A 65 6.60 0.35 -9.60
N GLU A 66 7.14 -0.86 -9.56
CA GLU A 66 6.33 -2.08 -9.46
C GLU A 66 5.95 -2.28 -8.01
N GLU A 67 4.84 -2.95 -7.77
CA GLU A 67 4.41 -3.22 -6.40
C GLU A 67 4.00 -4.68 -6.24
N PHE A 68 4.36 -5.27 -5.10
CA PHE A 68 3.85 -6.57 -4.72
C PHE A 68 3.10 -6.46 -3.40
N ALA A 69 2.18 -7.39 -3.15
CA ALA A 69 1.49 -7.51 -1.88
C ALA A 69 1.31 -8.97 -1.53
N TYR A 70 1.65 -9.32 -0.30
CA TYR A 70 1.50 -10.66 0.25
C TYR A 70 0.52 -10.56 1.41
N ILE A 71 -0.66 -11.18 1.25
CA ILE A 71 -1.70 -11.13 2.27
C ILE A 71 -1.30 -12.07 3.39
N THR A 72 -1.08 -11.52 4.58
CA THR A 72 -0.63 -12.30 5.74
C THR A 72 -1.74 -12.62 6.70
N LYS A 73 -2.87 -11.88 6.63
CA LYS A 73 -3.98 -12.09 7.55
C LYS A 73 -5.28 -11.61 6.91
N GLY A 74 -6.34 -12.36 7.12
CA GLY A 74 -7.67 -11.97 6.66
C GLY A 74 -7.92 -12.25 5.19
N GLU A 75 -8.86 -11.51 4.64
CA GLU A 75 -9.28 -11.65 3.25
C GLU A 75 -9.73 -10.31 2.72
N GLY A 76 -9.91 -10.21 1.41
CA GLY A 76 -10.37 -8.99 0.79
C GLY A 76 -10.44 -9.09 -0.71
N ILE A 77 -10.47 -7.92 -1.33
CA ILE A 77 -10.53 -7.77 -2.78
C ILE A 77 -9.33 -6.94 -3.22
N VAL A 78 -8.54 -7.48 -4.13
CA VAL A 78 -7.52 -6.71 -4.84
C VAL A 78 -8.21 -6.01 -6.00
N LEU A 79 -8.03 -4.69 -6.06
CA LEU A 79 -8.56 -3.87 -7.15
C LEU A 79 -7.50 -3.87 -8.26
N ASP A 80 -7.88 -4.28 -9.46
CA ASP A 80 -6.97 -4.43 -10.58
C ASP A 80 -7.62 -3.82 -11.83
N GLY A 81 -7.33 -2.55 -12.08
CA GLY A 81 -8.02 -1.81 -13.14
C GLY A 81 -9.51 -1.81 -12.87
N ASP A 82 -10.28 -2.36 -13.78
CA ASP A 82 -11.74 -2.46 -13.64
C ASP A 82 -12.17 -3.80 -13.02
N ASN A 83 -11.23 -4.64 -12.63
CA ASN A 83 -11.51 -5.98 -12.10
C ASN A 83 -11.37 -6.00 -10.59
N GLU A 84 -12.10 -6.93 -9.96
CA GLU A 84 -12.01 -7.18 -8.52
C GLU A 84 -11.62 -8.64 -8.32
N ILE A 85 -10.50 -8.85 -7.64
CA ILE A 85 -9.94 -10.20 -7.47
C ILE A 85 -10.01 -10.57 -5.99
N PRO A 86 -10.83 -11.57 -5.62
CA PRO A 86 -10.86 -12.04 -4.22
C PRO A 86 -9.53 -12.65 -3.82
N VAL A 87 -9.07 -12.29 -2.63
CA VAL A 87 -7.81 -12.83 -2.07
C VAL A 87 -7.99 -13.13 -0.60
N LYS A 88 -7.09 -13.98 -0.07
CA LYS A 88 -7.05 -14.34 1.34
C LYS A 88 -5.61 -14.54 1.76
N ALA A 89 -5.40 -14.76 3.05
CA ALA A 89 -4.07 -14.99 3.61
C ALA A 89 -3.34 -16.08 2.81
N GLY A 90 -2.10 -15.78 2.43
CA GLY A 90 -1.27 -16.64 1.61
C GLY A 90 -1.22 -16.24 0.14
N ASP A 91 -2.15 -15.40 -0.31
CA ASP A 91 -2.16 -14.95 -1.70
C ASP A 91 -1.18 -13.81 -1.91
N VAL A 92 -0.59 -13.78 -3.11
CA VAL A 92 0.35 -12.73 -3.52
C VAL A 92 -0.18 -12.06 -4.77
N ALA A 93 -0.15 -10.74 -4.79
CA ALA A 93 -0.51 -9.94 -5.96
C ALA A 93 0.72 -9.17 -6.43
N PHE A 94 0.80 -8.96 -7.74
CA PHE A 94 1.85 -8.16 -8.34
C PHE A 94 1.23 -7.14 -9.29
N HIS A 95 1.64 -5.88 -9.15
CA HIS A 95 1.14 -4.78 -9.95
C HIS A 95 2.29 -4.18 -10.76
N GLN A 96 2.11 -4.12 -12.07
CA GLN A 96 3.09 -3.49 -12.95
C GLN A 96 3.14 -1.99 -12.74
N LYS A 97 4.23 -1.35 -13.17
CA LYS A 97 4.33 0.11 -13.16
C LYS A 97 3.11 0.73 -13.83
N GLY A 98 2.54 1.74 -13.19
CA GLY A 98 1.43 2.49 -13.75
C GLY A 98 0.08 1.78 -13.70
N ALA A 99 0.02 0.55 -13.21
CA ALA A 99 -1.24 -0.17 -13.12
C ALA A 99 -2.12 0.43 -12.03
N TRP A 100 -3.39 0.67 -12.37
CA TRP A 100 -4.37 1.10 -11.38
C TRP A 100 -4.69 -0.08 -10.46
N HIS A 101 -4.46 0.09 -9.17
CA HIS A 101 -4.66 -0.99 -8.20
C HIS A 101 -5.12 -0.44 -6.86
N GLY A 102 -5.51 -1.34 -5.98
CA GLY A 102 -5.91 -1.03 -4.62
C GLY A 102 -6.31 -2.30 -3.88
N PHE A 103 -6.85 -2.13 -2.69
CA PHE A 103 -7.28 -3.24 -1.86
C PHE A 103 -8.43 -2.82 -0.96
N ARG A 104 -9.40 -3.70 -0.76
CA ARG A 104 -10.51 -3.46 0.16
C ARG A 104 -10.69 -4.66 1.08
N ASN A 105 -10.78 -4.40 2.38
CA ASN A 105 -11.13 -5.42 3.36
C ASN A 105 -12.65 -5.65 3.29
N THR A 106 -13.07 -6.87 3.00
CA THR A 106 -14.48 -7.21 2.85
C THR A 106 -15.11 -7.75 4.12
N SER A 107 -14.33 -7.95 5.18
CA SER A 107 -14.85 -8.48 6.43
C SER A 107 -15.43 -7.35 7.28
N ALA A 108 -16.58 -7.62 7.91
CA ALA A 108 -17.18 -6.71 8.87
C ALA A 108 -16.56 -6.85 10.26
N THR A 109 -15.79 -7.92 10.51
CA THR A 109 -15.33 -8.26 11.86
C THR A 109 -13.83 -8.49 11.97
N GLU A 110 -13.13 -8.82 10.88
CA GLU A 110 -11.73 -9.23 10.91
C GLU A 110 -10.84 -8.22 10.22
N GLU A 111 -9.70 -7.95 10.83
CA GLU A 111 -8.64 -7.14 10.21
C GLU A 111 -7.99 -7.89 9.07
N ALA A 112 -7.58 -7.19 8.04
CA ALA A 112 -6.72 -7.73 7.01
C ALA A 112 -5.33 -7.10 7.14
N GLU A 113 -4.30 -7.86 6.77
CA GLU A 113 -2.92 -7.39 6.84
C GLU A 113 -2.17 -7.86 5.61
N MET A 114 -1.29 -7.03 5.11
CA MET A 114 -0.40 -7.40 4.01
C MET A 114 0.99 -6.86 4.25
N ILE A 115 1.96 -7.63 3.75
CA ILE A 115 3.30 -7.14 3.50
C ILE A 115 3.31 -6.65 2.07
N TRP A 116 3.78 -5.45 1.86
CA TRP A 116 3.82 -4.85 0.53
C TRP A 116 5.21 -4.26 0.28
N GLY A 117 5.51 -4.01 -0.99
CA GLY A 117 6.75 -3.37 -1.32
C GLY A 117 6.77 -2.82 -2.73
N TRP A 118 7.70 -1.92 -2.95
CA TRP A 118 7.96 -1.32 -4.26
C TRP A 118 9.34 -1.72 -4.74
N ALA A 119 9.47 -1.93 -6.03
CA ALA A 119 10.75 -2.11 -6.71
C ALA A 119 10.90 -0.99 -7.74
N GLY A 120 12.04 -0.30 -7.69
CA GLY A 120 12.34 0.81 -8.59
C GLY A 120 12.28 2.18 -7.95
N ALA A 121 11.73 2.29 -6.75
CA ALA A 121 11.66 3.57 -6.04
C ALA A 121 11.76 3.31 -4.54
N ALA A 122 12.39 4.21 -3.82
CA ALA A 122 12.66 4.06 -2.39
C ALA A 122 11.85 5.04 -1.54
N SER A 123 10.91 5.76 -2.12
CA SER A 123 10.03 6.67 -1.38
C SER A 123 8.74 6.86 -2.14
N LYS A 124 7.71 7.31 -1.42
CA LYS A 124 6.42 7.63 -2.03
C LYS A 124 6.57 8.70 -3.10
N ALA A 125 7.37 9.73 -2.84
CA ALA A 125 7.58 10.81 -3.78
C ALA A 125 8.22 10.31 -5.09
N THR A 126 9.18 9.40 -4.98
CA THR A 126 9.88 8.87 -6.16
C THR A 126 9.01 7.88 -6.93
N ALA A 127 8.25 7.05 -6.21
CA ALA A 127 7.36 6.08 -6.84
C ALA A 127 6.24 6.78 -7.63
N GLY A 128 5.82 7.92 -7.16
CA GLY A 128 4.65 8.60 -7.68
C GLY A 128 3.38 8.05 -7.03
N TYR A 129 2.38 8.89 -6.93
CA TYR A 129 1.11 8.49 -6.36
C TYR A 129 0.00 9.31 -7.00
N GLU A 130 -0.92 8.61 -7.66
CA GLU A 130 -2.04 9.25 -8.32
C GLU A 130 -3.31 8.45 -8.01
N LEU A 131 -4.35 9.14 -7.54
CA LEU A 131 -5.65 8.52 -7.33
C LEU A 131 -6.42 8.48 -8.64
N ARG A 132 -7.09 7.36 -8.90
CA ARG A 132 -7.95 7.21 -10.09
C ARG A 132 -9.20 8.07 -9.95
N TYR A 133 -9.74 8.15 -8.72
CA TYR A 133 -10.94 8.91 -8.42
C TYR A 133 -10.63 9.86 -7.25
N PRO A 134 -10.12 11.07 -7.54
CA PRO A 134 -9.79 12.00 -6.46
C PRO A 134 -11.01 12.33 -5.61
N ALA A 135 -10.80 12.40 -4.30
CA ALA A 135 -11.89 12.56 -3.33
C ALA A 135 -12.68 13.84 -3.52
N HIS A 136 -12.05 14.90 -3.97
CA HIS A 136 -12.70 16.18 -4.14
C HIS A 136 -12.73 16.59 -5.58
N GLY A 137 -12.96 15.67 -6.41
CA GLY A 137 -13.19 15.92 -7.82
C GLY A 137 -12.57 17.19 -8.37
N GLU A 138 -11.79 17.72 -7.77
CA GLU A 138 -11.26 18.93 -8.20
C GLU A 138 -10.62 18.86 -9.43
N ASP A 139 -11.42 18.28 -9.07
CA ASP A 139 -11.36 18.08 -9.84
C ASP A 139 -11.60 18.40 -10.61
N HIS A 140 -11.65 18.63 -10.78
CA HIS A 140 -11.90 18.68 -11.26
C HIS A 140 -11.47 19.08 -12.10
N SER A 141 -11.34 19.22 -12.09
CA SER A 141 -11.03 19.47 -12.62
C SER A 141 -10.58 19.53 -13.16
N HIS A 142 -10.59 19.57 -13.33
CA HIS A 142 -10.22 19.42 -13.64
C HIS A 142 -10.01 19.26 -14.25
#